data_bb6149f0131d77b5c28991b409f078d3
#
_entry.id   bb6149f0131d77b5c28991b409f078d3
#
_cell.length_a   1.000
_cell.length_b   1.000
_cell.length_c   1.000
_cell.angle_alpha   90.00
_cell.angle_beta   90.00
_cell.angle_gamma   90.00
#
_symmetry.space_group_name_H-M   'P 1'
#
loop_
_entity.id
_entity.type
_entity.pdbx_description
1 polymer ?
#
loop_
_entity_poly.entity_id
_entity_poly.type
_entity_poly.pdbx_seq_one_letter_code
_entity_poly.pdbx_strand_id
1 'polypeptide(L)'
;MGPELAAGDEGELAVLVAARNEADRIGATVGALRGAFPGARIWVADDASEDGTAEAAMAAGAEVVSRGRPHGKGANVSAAAEAALSVPDPPRLVLLCDGDLGASAARLAPLVEAVRRGECDLAVAAFSRRVGGGFGFALGFARWAIRRRCGYEAGAPISGQRAMRAEVLRAVLPFAPSYGMEIGMTVDAVRAGHELGEYELDLEHRATGKSFAGFVHRARQLRDFTRVYWSYGGR
;
A
#
# COMPACT_ATOMS: atom_id res chain seq x y z
N MET A 1 19.95 18.56 6.45
CA MET A 1 20.88 17.58 5.88
C MET A 1 20.23 16.24 6.20
N GLY A 2 19.43 15.72 5.26
CA GLY A 2 18.78 14.41 5.40
C GLY A 2 19.83 13.30 5.32
N PRO A 3 19.56 12.10 5.88
CA PRO A 3 20.49 10.99 5.74
C PRO A 3 20.62 10.64 4.26
N GLU A 4 21.82 10.78 3.74
CA GLU A 4 22.22 10.35 2.42
C GLU A 4 22.11 8.82 2.40
N LEU A 5 21.14 8.28 1.64
CA LEU A 5 21.01 6.85 1.40
C LEU A 5 22.33 6.40 0.75
N ALA A 6 23.02 5.49 1.40
CA ALA A 6 24.30 4.98 0.93
C ALA A 6 24.13 4.40 -0.48
N ALA A 7 24.98 4.82 -1.42
CA ALA A 7 25.08 4.29 -2.79
C ALA A 7 25.60 2.85 -2.74
N GLY A 8 24.71 1.89 -2.45
CA GLY A 8 25.04 0.47 -2.31
C GLY A 8 23.87 -0.48 -2.60
N ASP A 9 22.65 0.04 -2.73
CA ASP A 9 21.43 -0.75 -2.69
C ASP A 9 20.61 -0.68 -4.01
N GLU A 10 21.27 -0.67 -5.17
CA GLU A 10 20.53 -0.83 -6.43
C GLU A 10 19.77 -2.15 -6.42
N GLY A 11 18.41 -2.07 -6.49
CA GLY A 11 17.53 -3.24 -6.51
C GLY A 11 17.11 -3.79 -5.15
N GLU A 12 17.67 -3.33 -4.01
CA GLU A 12 17.24 -3.80 -2.69
C GLU A 12 15.78 -3.47 -2.39
N LEU A 13 15.29 -2.31 -2.85
CA LEU A 13 13.92 -1.84 -2.63
C LEU A 13 13.07 -1.95 -3.91
N ALA A 14 11.91 -2.60 -3.79
CA ALA A 14 10.81 -2.51 -4.73
C ALA A 14 9.73 -1.57 -4.21
N VAL A 15 9.22 -0.68 -5.06
CA VAL A 15 8.05 0.15 -4.75
C VAL A 15 6.88 -0.30 -5.60
N LEU A 16 5.78 -0.67 -4.96
CA LEU A 16 4.54 -1.10 -5.61
C LEU A 16 3.48 -0.02 -5.43
N VAL A 17 3.10 0.63 -6.52
CA VAL A 17 2.15 1.75 -6.52
C VAL A 17 0.81 1.28 -7.05
N ALA A 18 -0.24 1.35 -6.22
CA ALA A 18 -1.59 1.05 -6.66
C ALA A 18 -2.20 2.27 -7.35
N ALA A 19 -2.65 2.12 -8.60
CA ALA A 19 -3.23 3.22 -9.36
C ALA A 19 -4.51 2.81 -10.08
N ARG A 20 -5.45 3.76 -10.16
CA ARG A 20 -6.62 3.69 -11.04
C ARG A 20 -7.17 5.08 -11.30
N ASN A 21 -7.10 5.52 -12.56
CA ASN A 21 -7.52 6.86 -13.00
C ASN A 21 -6.85 7.97 -12.18
N GLU A 22 -5.50 7.95 -12.17
CA GLU A 22 -4.64 8.90 -11.46
C GLU A 22 -3.64 9.59 -12.42
N ALA A 23 -4.00 9.76 -13.72
CA ALA A 23 -3.13 10.34 -14.72
C ALA A 23 -2.58 11.73 -14.34
N ASP A 24 -3.38 12.50 -13.59
CA ASP A 24 -3.03 13.83 -13.10
C ASP A 24 -1.98 13.84 -11.97
N ARG A 25 -1.74 12.70 -11.30
CA ARG A 25 -0.88 12.61 -10.10
C ARG A 25 0.21 11.56 -10.17
N ILE A 26 -0.01 10.48 -10.91
CA ILE A 26 0.89 9.32 -10.91
C ILE A 26 2.33 9.70 -11.31
N GLY A 27 2.49 10.60 -12.27
CA GLY A 27 3.82 11.09 -12.70
C GLY A 27 4.57 11.80 -11.57
N ALA A 28 3.87 12.66 -10.80
CA ALA A 28 4.46 13.33 -9.64
C ALA A 28 4.76 12.35 -8.49
N THR A 29 3.90 11.35 -8.27
CA THR A 29 4.11 10.30 -7.27
C THR A 29 5.35 9.48 -7.61
N VAL A 30 5.47 8.97 -8.85
CA VAL A 30 6.64 8.19 -9.30
C VAL A 30 7.92 9.04 -9.25
N GLY A 31 7.86 10.31 -9.69
CA GLY A 31 8.99 11.23 -9.62
C GLY A 31 9.48 11.46 -8.18
N ALA A 32 8.56 11.65 -7.23
CA ALA A 32 8.89 11.82 -5.82
C ALA A 32 9.51 10.55 -5.21
N LEU A 33 8.99 9.37 -5.57
CA LEU A 33 9.55 8.08 -5.13
C LEU A 33 10.96 7.86 -5.68
N ARG A 34 11.21 8.15 -6.95
CA ARG A 34 12.55 8.05 -7.55
C ARG A 34 13.56 8.98 -6.89
N GLY A 35 13.12 10.20 -6.52
CA GLY A 35 13.96 11.14 -5.82
C GLY A 35 14.28 10.71 -4.38
N ALA A 36 13.31 10.11 -3.68
CA ALA A 36 13.46 9.66 -2.30
C ALA A 36 14.19 8.33 -2.16
N PHE A 37 14.08 7.47 -3.19
CA PHE A 37 14.66 6.12 -3.20
C PHE A 37 15.48 5.89 -4.49
N PRO A 38 16.66 6.51 -4.61
CA PRO A 38 17.55 6.26 -5.74
C PRO A 38 17.92 4.78 -5.85
N GLY A 39 17.81 4.20 -7.05
CA GLY A 39 18.07 2.76 -7.27
C GLY A 39 16.89 1.83 -7.00
N ALA A 40 15.80 2.31 -6.39
CA ALA A 40 14.59 1.50 -6.21
C ALA A 40 13.91 1.20 -7.56
N ARG A 41 13.42 -0.03 -7.72
CA ARG A 41 12.59 -0.40 -8.86
C ARG A 41 11.13 -0.10 -8.52
N ILE A 42 10.42 0.59 -9.43
CA ILE A 42 9.04 1.03 -9.21
C ILE A 42 8.11 0.32 -10.17
N TRP A 43 7.13 -0.40 -9.62
CA TRP A 43 6.03 -1.02 -10.36
C TRP A 43 4.73 -0.31 -10.05
N VAL A 44 4.00 0.08 -11.09
CA VAL A 44 2.64 0.61 -10.97
C VAL A 44 1.65 -0.50 -11.30
N ALA A 45 0.86 -0.89 -10.31
CA ALA A 45 -0.26 -1.83 -10.44
C ALA A 45 -1.49 -1.05 -10.93
N ASP A 46 -1.67 -0.99 -12.25
CA ASP A 46 -2.77 -0.26 -12.88
C ASP A 46 -4.04 -1.14 -12.97
N ASP A 47 -5.13 -0.71 -12.32
CA ASP A 47 -6.41 -1.42 -12.31
C ASP A 47 -7.30 -1.06 -13.52
N ALA A 48 -6.73 -1.18 -14.72
CA ALA A 48 -7.35 -0.87 -16.01
C ALA A 48 -7.88 0.58 -16.04
N SER A 49 -6.98 1.53 -15.90
CA SER A 49 -7.27 2.96 -16.04
C SER A 49 -7.64 3.31 -17.48
N GLU A 50 -8.51 4.30 -17.65
CA GLU A 50 -9.01 4.77 -18.94
C GLU A 50 -8.56 6.21 -19.25
N ASP A 51 -7.73 6.82 -18.40
CA ASP A 51 -7.36 8.25 -18.41
C ASP A 51 -5.89 8.53 -18.77
N GLY A 52 -5.12 7.53 -19.21
CA GLY A 52 -3.69 7.70 -19.50
C GLY A 52 -2.77 7.52 -18.30
N THR A 53 -3.25 6.95 -17.18
CA THR A 53 -2.45 6.65 -15.98
C THR A 53 -1.23 5.78 -16.30
N ALA A 54 -1.41 4.72 -17.09
CA ALA A 54 -0.33 3.79 -17.44
C ALA A 54 0.79 4.49 -18.23
N GLU A 55 0.42 5.29 -19.23
CA GLU A 55 1.34 6.05 -20.06
C GLU A 55 2.13 7.08 -19.21
N ALA A 56 1.43 7.79 -18.32
CA ALA A 56 2.06 8.76 -17.42
C ALA A 56 3.03 8.09 -16.44
N ALA A 57 2.70 6.90 -15.93
CA ALA A 57 3.57 6.12 -15.05
C ALA A 57 4.85 5.65 -15.80
N MET A 58 4.71 5.12 -17.02
CA MET A 58 5.84 4.71 -17.85
C MET A 58 6.73 5.90 -18.21
N ALA A 59 6.13 7.04 -18.58
CA ALA A 59 6.88 8.26 -18.89
C ALA A 59 7.68 8.78 -17.69
N ALA A 60 7.20 8.54 -16.46
CA ALA A 60 7.91 8.85 -15.22
C ALA A 60 8.98 7.81 -14.83
N GLY A 61 9.11 6.72 -15.60
CA GLY A 61 10.14 5.68 -15.44
C GLY A 61 9.73 4.53 -14.52
N ALA A 62 8.44 4.24 -14.38
CA ALA A 62 7.94 3.05 -13.71
C ALA A 62 7.68 1.90 -14.69
N GLU A 63 7.79 0.66 -14.21
CA GLU A 63 7.23 -0.52 -14.88
C GLU A 63 5.73 -0.59 -14.60
N VAL A 64 4.90 -0.91 -15.58
CA VAL A 64 3.44 -0.98 -15.39
C VAL A 64 2.96 -2.42 -15.51
N VAL A 65 2.20 -2.85 -14.51
CA VAL A 65 1.50 -4.14 -14.49
C VAL A 65 0.00 -3.88 -14.60
N SER A 66 -0.58 -4.17 -15.78
CA SER A 66 -2.01 -4.03 -16.04
C SER A 66 -2.57 -5.34 -16.62
N ARG A 67 -3.84 -5.65 -16.33
CA ARG A 67 -4.48 -6.91 -16.73
C ARG A 67 -5.71 -6.72 -17.62
N GLY A 68 -5.81 -5.58 -18.28
CA GLY A 68 -6.82 -5.28 -19.31
C GLY A 68 -8.28 -5.14 -18.82
N ARG A 69 -8.57 -5.46 -17.55
CA ARG A 69 -9.88 -5.24 -16.90
C ARG A 69 -9.70 -5.02 -15.40
N PRO A 70 -10.64 -4.31 -14.75
CA PRO A 70 -10.56 -4.08 -13.30
C PRO A 70 -10.66 -5.39 -12.50
N HIS A 71 -9.73 -5.58 -11.58
CA HIS A 71 -9.71 -6.72 -10.65
C HIS A 71 -9.73 -6.27 -9.18
N GLY A 72 -9.60 -4.96 -8.95
CA GLY A 72 -9.50 -4.34 -7.65
C GLY A 72 -8.07 -4.29 -7.10
N LYS A 73 -7.82 -3.36 -6.18
CA LYS A 73 -6.50 -3.02 -5.64
C LYS A 73 -5.69 -4.25 -5.24
N GLY A 74 -6.21 -5.10 -4.35
CA GLY A 74 -5.47 -6.24 -3.82
C GLY A 74 -4.98 -7.20 -4.90
N ALA A 75 -5.84 -7.52 -5.89
CA ALA A 75 -5.47 -8.45 -6.95
C ALA A 75 -4.43 -7.88 -7.92
N ASN A 76 -4.47 -6.56 -8.21
CA ASN A 76 -3.48 -5.92 -9.08
C ASN A 76 -2.15 -5.70 -8.37
N VAL A 77 -2.17 -5.29 -7.11
CA VAL A 77 -0.94 -5.16 -6.31
C VAL A 77 -0.29 -6.54 -6.09
N SER A 78 -1.09 -7.63 -5.95
CA SER A 78 -0.53 -9.00 -5.93
C SER A 78 0.22 -9.33 -7.21
N ALA A 79 -0.34 -9.01 -8.37
CA ALA A 79 0.33 -9.26 -9.65
C ALA A 79 1.64 -8.44 -9.79
N ALA A 80 1.65 -7.19 -9.35
CA ALA A 80 2.86 -6.37 -9.32
C ALA A 80 3.90 -6.92 -8.32
N ALA A 81 3.45 -7.41 -7.16
CA ALA A 81 4.31 -8.06 -6.17
C ALA A 81 4.96 -9.35 -6.71
N GLU A 82 4.17 -10.18 -7.40
CA GLU A 82 4.68 -11.39 -8.06
C GLU A 82 5.72 -11.04 -9.13
N ALA A 83 5.46 -10.01 -9.96
CA ALA A 83 6.42 -9.52 -10.95
C ALA A 83 7.72 -9.05 -10.29
N ALA A 84 7.62 -8.24 -9.23
CA ALA A 84 8.77 -7.72 -8.50
C ALA A 84 9.59 -8.84 -7.81
N LEU A 85 8.94 -9.89 -7.32
CA LEU A 85 9.62 -11.03 -6.69
C LEU A 85 10.19 -12.04 -7.68
N SER A 86 9.80 -11.97 -8.96
CA SER A 86 10.21 -12.92 -10.00
C SER A 86 11.44 -12.48 -10.80
N VAL A 87 12.00 -11.32 -10.50
CA VAL A 87 13.24 -10.85 -11.15
C VAL A 87 14.45 -11.68 -10.70
N PRO A 88 15.53 -11.74 -11.48
CA PRO A 88 16.72 -12.51 -11.13
C PRO A 88 17.35 -12.13 -9.79
N ASP A 89 17.30 -10.84 -9.43
CA ASP A 89 17.73 -10.31 -8.14
C ASP A 89 16.52 -9.68 -7.43
N PRO A 90 15.76 -10.47 -6.64
CA PRO A 90 14.53 -9.98 -6.03
C PRO A 90 14.83 -9.04 -4.86
N PRO A 91 13.95 -8.04 -4.64
CA PRO A 91 14.14 -7.06 -3.58
C PRO A 91 14.12 -7.71 -2.20
N ARG A 92 14.84 -7.10 -1.25
CA ARG A 92 14.79 -7.45 0.17
C ARG A 92 13.70 -6.69 0.91
N LEU A 93 13.42 -5.46 0.45
CA LEU A 93 12.43 -4.57 1.02
C LEU A 93 11.37 -4.21 -0.03
N VAL A 94 10.16 -4.02 0.43
CA VAL A 94 9.04 -3.63 -0.43
C VAL A 94 8.27 -2.49 0.22
N LEU A 95 8.02 -1.44 -0.55
CA LEU A 95 7.17 -0.31 -0.18
C LEU A 95 5.87 -0.36 -0.99
N LEU A 96 4.73 -0.38 -0.32
CA LEU A 96 3.41 -0.22 -0.92
C LEU A 96 2.96 1.23 -0.76
N CYS A 97 2.43 1.84 -1.81
CA CYS A 97 1.79 3.16 -1.72
C CYS A 97 0.67 3.35 -2.74
N ASP A 98 -0.13 4.39 -2.54
CA ASP A 98 -1.19 4.79 -3.47
C ASP A 98 -0.65 5.79 -4.51
N GLY A 99 -1.22 5.76 -5.73
CA GLY A 99 -0.78 6.58 -6.86
C GLY A 99 -1.11 8.07 -6.76
N ASP A 100 -1.97 8.44 -5.81
CA ASP A 100 -2.48 9.81 -5.63
C ASP A 100 -1.69 10.68 -4.62
N LEU A 101 -0.57 10.17 -4.10
CA LEU A 101 0.23 10.87 -3.07
C LEU A 101 0.99 12.10 -3.61
N GLY A 102 1.24 12.19 -4.92
CA GLY A 102 2.02 13.28 -5.50
C GLY A 102 3.39 13.44 -4.83
N ALA A 103 3.81 14.68 -4.59
CA ALA A 103 5.10 14.99 -3.96
C ALA A 103 5.23 14.44 -2.53
N SER A 104 4.12 14.18 -1.82
CA SER A 104 4.17 13.66 -0.46
C SER A 104 4.66 12.21 -0.38
N ALA A 105 4.71 11.49 -1.51
CA ALA A 105 5.26 10.14 -1.58
C ALA A 105 6.72 10.05 -1.10
N ALA A 106 7.49 11.12 -1.23
CA ALA A 106 8.86 11.21 -0.68
C ALA A 106 8.90 11.07 0.85
N ARG A 107 7.81 11.39 1.55
CA ARG A 107 7.71 11.31 3.01
C ARG A 107 7.53 9.88 3.52
N LEU A 108 7.51 8.87 2.65
CA LEU A 108 7.44 7.46 3.02
C LEU A 108 8.78 6.87 3.46
N ALA A 109 9.90 7.59 3.30
CA ALA A 109 11.24 7.14 3.68
C ALA A 109 11.35 6.60 5.12
N PRO A 110 10.73 7.19 6.15
CA PRO A 110 10.79 6.66 7.51
C PRO A 110 10.26 5.23 7.67
N LEU A 111 9.28 4.80 6.84
CA LEU A 111 8.77 3.42 6.89
C LEU A 111 9.82 2.43 6.41
N VAL A 112 10.49 2.74 5.31
CA VAL A 112 11.55 1.89 4.74
C VAL A 112 12.72 1.80 5.71
N GLU A 113 13.11 2.93 6.32
CA GLU A 113 14.20 2.99 7.29
C GLU A 113 13.92 2.19 8.57
N ALA A 114 12.68 2.22 9.07
CA ALA A 114 12.28 1.44 10.25
C ALA A 114 12.46 -0.06 9.99
N VAL A 115 11.99 -0.55 8.84
CA VAL A 115 12.16 -1.96 8.45
C VAL A 115 13.63 -2.30 8.21
N ARG A 116 14.39 -1.41 7.54
CA ARG A 116 15.82 -1.61 7.26
C ARG A 116 16.62 -1.75 8.55
N ARG A 117 16.31 -0.94 9.58
CA ARG A 117 16.97 -1.00 10.90
C ARG A 117 16.50 -2.17 11.76
N GLY A 118 15.49 -2.93 11.32
CA GLY A 118 14.92 -4.02 12.10
C GLY A 118 14.10 -3.56 13.31
N GLU A 119 13.55 -2.33 13.27
CA GLU A 119 12.63 -1.86 14.31
C GLU A 119 11.28 -2.60 14.26
N CYS A 120 10.90 -3.07 13.05
CA CYS A 120 9.76 -3.92 12.80
C CYS A 120 9.94 -4.65 11.47
N ASP A 121 9.11 -5.67 11.21
CA ASP A 121 9.10 -6.40 9.93
C ASP A 121 8.15 -5.77 8.91
N LEU A 122 7.10 -5.09 9.41
CA LEU A 122 6.11 -4.35 8.63
C LEU A 122 5.82 -3.00 9.29
N ALA A 123 6.18 -1.91 8.60
CA ALA A 123 5.90 -0.54 9.00
C ALA A 123 4.65 -0.02 8.29
N VAL A 124 3.74 0.61 9.01
CA VAL A 124 2.47 1.16 8.52
C VAL A 124 2.42 2.67 8.75
N ALA A 125 2.08 3.46 7.73
CA ALA A 125 1.86 4.89 7.91
C ALA A 125 0.55 5.17 8.65
N ALA A 126 0.62 5.84 9.77
CA ALA A 126 -0.51 6.48 10.43
C ALA A 126 -0.59 7.95 9.98
N PHE A 127 -1.79 8.43 9.65
CA PHE A 127 -1.95 9.81 9.21
C PHE A 127 -2.05 10.76 10.38
N SER A 128 -1.18 11.77 10.45
CA SER A 128 -1.16 12.79 11.49
C SER A 128 -2.42 13.69 11.47
N ARG A 129 -3.06 13.86 10.31
CA ARG A 129 -4.29 14.64 10.15
C ARG A 129 -5.50 13.72 10.05
N ARG A 130 -6.44 13.83 10.98
CA ARG A 130 -7.76 13.22 10.86
C ARG A 130 -8.50 13.86 9.69
N VAL A 131 -8.56 13.19 8.56
CA VAL A 131 -9.43 13.59 7.45
C VAL A 131 -10.89 13.44 7.93
N GLY A 132 -11.59 14.55 8.08
CA GLY A 132 -12.88 14.63 8.76
C GLY A 132 -14.02 13.85 8.10
N GLY A 133 -14.88 13.28 8.93
CA GLY A 133 -16.30 13.03 8.68
C GLY A 133 -16.67 11.84 7.81
N GLY A 134 -16.87 10.65 8.39
CA GLY A 134 -17.54 9.51 7.76
C GLY A 134 -16.83 8.17 7.81
N PHE A 135 -15.58 8.14 8.20
CA PHE A 135 -14.79 6.90 8.33
C PHE A 135 -14.98 6.14 9.65
N GLY A 136 -15.73 6.68 10.63
CA GLY A 136 -15.81 6.12 11.97
C GLY A 136 -16.25 4.65 12.02
N PHE A 137 -17.29 4.27 11.28
CA PHE A 137 -17.79 2.90 11.27
C PHE A 137 -16.82 1.93 10.55
N ALA A 138 -16.28 2.32 9.39
CA ALA A 138 -15.34 1.48 8.64
C ALA A 138 -14.03 1.28 9.43
N LEU A 139 -13.52 2.32 10.05
CA LEU A 139 -12.33 2.28 10.89
C LEU A 139 -12.56 1.44 12.15
N GLY A 140 -13.71 1.63 12.81
CA GLY A 140 -14.10 0.85 13.99
C GLY A 140 -14.25 -0.63 13.66
N PHE A 141 -14.91 -0.96 12.55
CA PHE A 141 -15.02 -2.34 12.09
C PHE A 141 -13.66 -2.96 11.76
N ALA A 142 -12.79 -2.22 11.05
CA ALA A 142 -11.46 -2.70 10.70
C ALA A 142 -10.61 -3.00 11.94
N ARG A 143 -10.59 -2.10 12.93
CA ARG A 143 -9.93 -2.31 14.23
C ARG A 143 -10.49 -3.53 14.97
N TRP A 144 -11.80 -3.62 15.05
CA TRP A 144 -12.46 -4.76 15.68
C TRP A 144 -12.12 -6.09 14.98
N ALA A 145 -12.16 -6.11 13.65
CA ALA A 145 -11.86 -7.29 12.86
C ALA A 145 -10.41 -7.76 13.06
N ILE A 146 -9.43 -6.86 12.99
CA ILE A 146 -8.02 -7.17 13.23
C ILE A 146 -7.84 -7.70 14.67
N ARG A 147 -8.31 -6.95 15.67
CA ARG A 147 -8.21 -7.37 17.07
C ARG A 147 -8.84 -8.74 17.32
N ARG A 148 -10.01 -8.98 16.74
CA ARG A 148 -10.74 -10.27 16.89
C ARG A 148 -10.02 -11.43 16.22
N ARG A 149 -9.27 -11.17 15.15
CA ARG A 149 -8.61 -12.20 14.33
C ARG A 149 -7.18 -12.54 14.76
N CYS A 150 -6.42 -11.57 15.23
CA CYS A 150 -5.01 -11.75 15.59
C CYS A 150 -4.59 -11.07 16.89
N GLY A 151 -5.51 -10.41 17.62
CA GLY A 151 -5.20 -9.74 18.89
C GLY A 151 -4.49 -8.39 18.75
N TYR A 152 -4.10 -7.97 17.54
CA TYR A 152 -3.38 -6.72 17.31
C TYR A 152 -4.30 -5.51 17.39
N GLU A 153 -3.87 -4.46 18.10
CA GLU A 153 -4.60 -3.19 18.23
C GLU A 153 -4.10 -2.17 17.20
N ALA A 154 -4.71 -2.19 16.01
CA ALA A 154 -4.30 -1.32 14.91
C ALA A 154 -4.76 0.13 15.10
N GLY A 155 -3.82 1.08 15.09
CA GLY A 155 -4.08 2.52 15.02
C GLY A 155 -4.49 2.97 13.60
N ALA A 156 -3.81 2.42 12.58
CA ALA A 156 -4.01 2.74 11.16
C ALA A 156 -4.45 1.51 10.32
N PRO A 157 -5.62 0.87 10.63
CA PRO A 157 -5.99 -0.45 10.09
C PRO A 157 -6.20 -0.50 8.58
N ILE A 158 -6.48 0.64 7.94
CA ILE A 158 -6.80 0.75 6.50
C ILE A 158 -5.79 1.60 5.73
N SER A 159 -4.60 1.83 6.29
CA SER A 159 -3.54 2.52 5.58
C SER A 159 -2.94 1.64 4.49
N GLY A 160 -2.88 2.15 3.27
CA GLY A 160 -2.27 1.49 2.12
C GLY A 160 -0.76 1.71 2.01
N GLN A 161 -0.20 2.65 2.77
CA GLN A 161 1.22 3.01 2.77
C GLN A 161 1.95 2.15 3.78
N ARG A 162 2.73 1.18 3.30
CA ARG A 162 3.38 0.16 4.13
C ARG A 162 4.75 -0.19 3.56
N ALA A 163 5.75 -0.31 4.42
CA ALA A 163 7.03 -0.91 4.07
C ALA A 163 7.19 -2.25 4.78
N MET A 164 7.81 -3.22 4.14
CA MET A 164 7.99 -4.54 4.73
C MET A 164 9.20 -5.26 4.15
N ARG A 165 9.67 -6.29 4.84
CA ARG A 165 10.62 -7.25 4.30
C ARG A 165 9.96 -8.10 3.22
N ALA A 166 10.72 -8.54 2.23
CA ALA A 166 10.19 -9.41 1.17
C ALA A 166 9.64 -10.75 1.70
N GLU A 167 10.14 -11.24 2.83
CA GLU A 167 9.61 -12.43 3.50
C GLU A 167 8.19 -12.21 4.04
N VAL A 168 7.91 -11.03 4.62
CA VAL A 168 6.56 -10.65 5.03
C VAL A 168 5.63 -10.59 3.83
N LEU A 169 6.08 -9.94 2.73
CA LEU A 169 5.31 -9.90 1.49
C LEU A 169 4.93 -11.30 1.01
N ARG A 170 5.87 -12.24 0.98
CA ARG A 170 5.60 -13.63 0.58
C ARG A 170 4.58 -14.33 1.51
N ALA A 171 4.64 -14.04 2.82
CA ALA A 171 3.73 -14.64 3.80
C ALA A 171 2.28 -14.11 3.68
N VAL A 172 2.09 -12.88 3.19
CA VAL A 172 0.77 -12.23 3.09
C VAL A 172 0.17 -12.29 1.68
N LEU A 173 0.89 -12.81 0.69
CA LEU A 173 0.38 -13.00 -0.68
C LEU A 173 -0.45 -14.30 -0.80
N PRO A 174 -1.47 -14.32 -1.70
CA PRO A 174 -2.02 -13.18 -2.43
C PRO A 174 -2.84 -12.28 -1.52
N PHE A 175 -2.83 -10.97 -1.80
CA PHE A 175 -3.60 -10.02 -1.01
C PHE A 175 -5.11 -10.27 -1.13
N ALA A 176 -5.82 -10.03 -0.04
CA ALA A 176 -7.27 -10.05 -0.03
C ALA A 176 -7.86 -9.04 -1.04
N PRO A 177 -8.99 -9.36 -1.70
CA PRO A 177 -9.55 -8.50 -2.73
C PRO A 177 -10.03 -7.17 -2.16
N SER A 178 -9.95 -6.13 -3.00
CA SER A 178 -10.48 -4.77 -2.78
C SER A 178 -10.00 -4.15 -1.46
N TYR A 179 -10.89 -3.57 -0.69
CA TYR A 179 -10.62 -2.90 0.60
C TYR A 179 -10.27 -3.84 1.77
N GLY A 180 -10.30 -5.14 1.54
CA GLY A 180 -9.85 -6.12 2.52
C GLY A 180 -8.33 -6.32 2.55
N MET A 181 -7.61 -5.76 1.58
CA MET A 181 -6.17 -5.93 1.42
C MET A 181 -5.41 -5.55 2.69
N GLU A 182 -5.66 -4.36 3.20
CA GLU A 182 -4.94 -3.80 4.36
C GLU A 182 -5.24 -4.57 5.65
N ILE A 183 -6.51 -4.96 5.86
CA ILE A 183 -6.94 -5.75 7.02
C ILE A 183 -6.35 -7.15 6.93
N GLY A 184 -6.47 -7.80 5.77
CA GLY A 184 -5.93 -9.14 5.53
C GLY A 184 -4.43 -9.18 5.75
N MET A 185 -3.69 -8.26 5.15
CA MET A 185 -2.24 -8.14 5.31
C MET A 185 -1.82 -8.02 6.78
N THR A 186 -2.52 -7.17 7.56
CA THR A 186 -2.23 -7.03 9.00
C THR A 186 -2.47 -8.34 9.75
N VAL A 187 -3.61 -9.01 9.50
CA VAL A 187 -3.95 -10.27 10.16
C VAL A 187 -2.96 -11.38 9.80
N ASP A 188 -2.63 -11.50 8.51
CA ASP A 188 -1.73 -12.56 8.03
C ASP A 188 -0.30 -12.34 8.52
N ALA A 189 0.21 -11.11 8.51
CA ALA A 189 1.53 -10.79 9.02
C ALA A 189 1.66 -11.10 10.53
N VAL A 190 0.70 -10.67 11.35
CA VAL A 190 0.71 -10.97 12.80
C VAL A 190 0.61 -12.47 13.07
N ARG A 191 -0.24 -13.20 12.33
CA ARG A 191 -0.37 -14.67 12.47
C ARG A 191 0.88 -15.41 12.04
N ALA A 192 1.61 -14.89 11.08
CA ALA A 192 2.91 -15.41 10.67
C ALA A 192 4.05 -15.08 11.66
N GLY A 193 3.76 -14.31 12.73
CA GLY A 193 4.72 -13.98 13.77
C GLY A 193 5.56 -12.75 13.50
N HIS A 194 5.20 -11.93 12.49
CA HIS A 194 5.93 -10.71 12.14
C HIS A 194 5.55 -9.54 13.06
N GLU A 195 6.54 -8.70 13.38
CA GLU A 195 6.36 -7.50 14.19
C GLU A 195 5.90 -6.32 13.33
N LEU A 196 4.86 -5.61 13.80
CA LEU A 196 4.30 -4.44 13.13
C LEU A 196 4.62 -3.16 13.91
N GLY A 197 5.05 -2.10 13.16
CA GLY A 197 5.24 -0.74 13.68
C GLY A 197 4.31 0.24 12.97
N GLU A 198 3.78 1.23 13.70
CA GLU A 198 2.97 2.31 13.13
C GLU A 198 3.68 3.65 13.32
N TYR A 199 3.80 4.43 12.22
CA TYR A 199 4.59 5.66 12.16
C TYR A 199 3.70 6.81 11.66
N GLU A 200 3.62 7.90 12.43
CA GLU A 200 2.87 9.08 12.03
C GLU A 200 3.59 9.82 10.90
N LEU A 201 2.91 9.98 9.77
CA LEU A 201 3.40 10.70 8.60
C LEU A 201 2.40 11.74 8.13
N ASP A 202 2.91 12.90 7.69
CA ASP A 202 2.10 13.96 7.07
C ASP A 202 2.04 13.72 5.56
N LEU A 203 1.06 12.92 5.13
CA LEU A 203 0.84 12.56 3.74
C LEU A 203 -0.39 13.28 3.17
N GLU A 204 -0.32 13.62 1.89
CA GLU A 204 -1.43 14.20 1.15
C GLU A 204 -2.22 13.10 0.45
N HIS A 205 -3.55 13.18 0.54
CA HIS A 205 -4.46 12.31 -0.20
C HIS A 205 -5.44 13.14 -1.00
N ARG A 206 -5.96 12.56 -2.07
CA ARG A 206 -7.16 13.06 -2.71
C ARG A 206 -8.33 12.94 -1.72
N ALA A 207 -8.77 14.08 -1.16
CA ALA A 207 -9.96 14.12 -0.31
C ALA A 207 -11.18 13.67 -1.13
N THR A 208 -11.62 12.41 -0.95
CA THR A 208 -12.90 11.94 -1.50
C THR A 208 -14.02 12.70 -0.82
N GLY A 209 -14.56 13.72 -1.50
CA GLY A 209 -15.60 14.61 -0.99
C GLY A 209 -16.86 13.86 -0.53
N LYS A 210 -17.72 14.57 0.24
CA LYS A 210 -19.05 14.11 0.67
C LYS A 210 -20.03 14.07 -0.53
N SER A 211 -19.82 13.16 -1.50
CA SER A 211 -20.71 12.97 -2.63
C SER A 211 -21.52 11.67 -2.45
N PHE A 212 -22.63 11.54 -3.17
CA PHE A 212 -23.44 10.31 -3.22
C PHE A 212 -22.59 9.12 -3.69
N ALA A 213 -21.64 9.34 -4.61
CA ALA A 213 -20.64 8.37 -5.00
C ALA A 213 -19.77 7.90 -3.82
N GLY A 214 -19.44 8.79 -2.87
CA GLY A 214 -18.76 8.46 -1.63
C GLY A 214 -19.58 7.58 -0.67
N PHE A 215 -20.93 7.65 -0.72
CA PHE A 215 -21.79 6.79 0.11
C PHE A 215 -21.87 5.36 -0.47
N VAL A 216 -22.03 5.22 -1.79
CA VAL A 216 -22.00 3.92 -2.48
C VAL A 216 -20.63 3.26 -2.32
N HIS A 217 -19.55 4.04 -2.40
CA HIS A 217 -18.19 3.59 -2.16
C HIS A 217 -18.02 3.02 -0.74
N ARG A 218 -18.55 3.70 0.28
CA ARG A 218 -18.52 3.24 1.68
C ARG A 218 -19.32 1.96 1.93
N ALA A 219 -20.48 1.81 1.27
CA ALA A 219 -21.28 0.58 1.36
C ALA A 219 -20.54 -0.61 0.73
N ARG A 220 -19.83 -0.40 -0.39
CA ARG A 220 -18.95 -1.42 -0.99
C ARG A 220 -17.77 -1.77 -0.08
N GLN A 221 -17.12 -0.78 0.54
CA GLN A 221 -16.06 -1.01 1.52
C GLN A 221 -16.52 -1.91 2.67
N LEU A 222 -17.67 -1.60 3.27
CA LEU A 222 -18.20 -2.39 4.39
C LEU A 222 -18.50 -3.83 3.97
N ARG A 223 -19.09 -4.03 2.78
CA ARG A 223 -19.34 -5.36 2.22
C ARG A 223 -18.04 -6.14 2.00
N ASP A 224 -17.01 -5.49 1.47
CA ASP A 224 -15.73 -6.12 1.20
C ASP A 224 -15.00 -6.48 2.51
N PHE A 225 -15.07 -5.62 3.53
CA PHE A 225 -14.57 -5.91 4.88
C PHE A 225 -15.27 -7.11 5.52
N THR A 226 -16.61 -7.20 5.41
CA THR A 226 -17.34 -8.35 5.94
C THR A 226 -16.99 -9.63 5.18
N ARG A 227 -16.85 -9.57 3.87
CA ARG A 227 -16.43 -10.72 3.05
C ARG A 227 -15.05 -11.25 3.45
N VAL A 228 -14.08 -10.35 3.62
CA VAL A 228 -12.73 -10.70 4.09
C VAL A 228 -12.80 -11.28 5.49
N TYR A 229 -13.55 -10.65 6.40
CA TYR A 229 -13.73 -11.18 7.76
C TYR A 229 -14.21 -12.64 7.77
N TRP A 230 -15.21 -12.99 6.94
CA TRP A 230 -15.74 -14.35 6.87
C TRP A 230 -14.80 -15.32 6.15
N SER A 231 -14.03 -14.89 5.14
CA SER A 231 -13.05 -15.75 4.46
C SER A 231 -11.91 -16.21 5.37
N TYR A 232 -11.58 -15.43 6.40
CA TYR A 232 -10.62 -15.80 7.45
C TYR A 232 -11.22 -16.71 8.55
N GLY A 233 -12.52 -17.03 8.48
CA GLY A 233 -13.21 -17.90 9.43
C GLY A 233 -12.94 -19.39 9.29
N GLY A 234 -12.34 -19.79 8.19
CA GLY A 234 -12.10 -21.19 7.80
C GLY A 234 -10.64 -21.63 7.68
N ARG A 235 -9.68 -20.76 8.12
CA ARG A 235 -8.26 -21.13 8.16
C ARG A 235 -7.72 -21.10 9.57
#